data_44f447ee0d175e8f9f42cbc13b6d682a
#
_entry.id   44f447ee0d175e8f9f42cbc13b6d682a
#
_cell.length_a   1.000
_cell.length_b   1.000
_cell.length_c   1.000
_cell.angle_alpha   90.00
_cell.angle_beta   90.00
_cell.angle_gamma   90.00
#
_symmetry.space_group_name_H-M   'P 1'
#
loop_
_entity.id
_entity.type
_entity.pdbx_description
1 polymer ?
#
loop_
_entity_poly.entity_id
_entity_poly.type
_entity_poly.pdbx_seq_one_letter_code
_entity_poly.pdbx_strand_id
1 'polypeptide(L)'
;MVHRTMADPRFLDKTLEPNGRKSNWCFLGIPRMVNVGPVGLARFTTLRAWLSQWSEFSNADGIDCVKRIDTPLLLIENEADDATPPSHTQKIFKSSISSDKIMKGIAGANHYYKDQPEKLKEAVTIVLDWVSQRI
;
A
#
# COMPACT_ATOMS: atom_id res chain seq x y z
N MET A 1 -5.92 -5.08 24.19
CA MET A 1 -5.91 -5.66 22.83
C MET A 1 -6.75 -4.78 21.93
N VAL A 2 -6.33 -4.56 20.70
CA VAL A 2 -6.99 -3.68 19.75
C VAL A 2 -7.33 -4.48 18.49
N HIS A 3 -8.50 -4.22 17.92
CA HIS A 3 -8.89 -4.85 16.65
C HIS A 3 -8.17 -4.15 15.49
N ARG A 4 -7.60 -4.92 14.56
CA ARG A 4 -6.74 -4.40 13.44
C ARG A 4 -7.40 -3.35 12.56
N THR A 5 -8.72 -3.45 12.34
CA THR A 5 -9.44 -2.52 11.47
C THR A 5 -9.64 -1.14 12.06
N MET A 6 -9.46 -1.00 13.37
CA MET A 6 -9.48 0.31 14.03
C MET A 6 -8.25 1.16 13.67
N ALA A 7 -7.26 0.59 12.97
CA ALA A 7 -6.14 1.35 12.43
C ALA A 7 -6.54 2.27 11.25
N ASP A 8 -7.65 2.00 10.58
CA ASP A 8 -8.15 2.86 9.50
C ASP A 8 -9.16 3.87 10.07
N PRO A 9 -8.85 5.18 10.11
CA PRO A 9 -9.74 6.19 10.68
C PRO A 9 -11.09 6.27 9.95
N ARG A 10 -11.17 5.84 8.69
CA ARG A 10 -12.43 5.80 7.93
C ARG A 10 -13.40 4.74 8.43
N PHE A 11 -12.93 3.82 9.27
CA PHE A 11 -13.81 2.90 9.99
C PHE A 11 -14.78 3.64 10.93
N LEU A 12 -14.29 4.71 11.53
CA LEU A 12 -15.08 5.55 12.45
C LEU A 12 -15.70 6.74 11.73
N ASP A 13 -14.92 7.41 10.89
CA ASP A 13 -15.34 8.59 10.14
C ASP A 13 -15.36 8.31 8.63
N LYS A 14 -16.54 8.11 8.10
CA LYS A 14 -16.76 7.80 6.68
C LYS A 14 -16.74 9.03 5.78
N THR A 15 -16.65 10.24 6.34
CA THR A 15 -16.54 11.49 5.58
C THR A 15 -15.12 11.74 5.08
N LEU A 16 -14.14 11.05 5.67
CA LEU A 16 -12.76 11.15 5.23
C LEU A 16 -12.58 10.67 3.79
N GLU A 17 -11.70 11.33 3.08
CA GLU A 17 -11.34 10.99 1.70
C GLU A 17 -10.94 9.51 1.61
N PRO A 18 -11.56 8.70 0.73
CA PRO A 18 -11.35 7.26 0.66
C PRO A 18 -9.97 6.85 0.13
N ASN A 19 -9.16 7.82 -0.30
CA ASN A 19 -7.78 7.62 -0.74
C ASN A 19 -7.67 6.64 -1.91
N GLY A 20 -8.56 6.80 -2.90
CA GLY A 20 -8.65 5.96 -4.09
C GLY A 20 -9.47 4.66 -3.93
N ARG A 21 -9.93 4.34 -2.72
CA ARG A 21 -10.82 3.20 -2.48
C ARG A 21 -12.28 3.53 -2.76
N LYS A 22 -13.08 2.48 -2.87
CA LYS A 22 -14.54 2.64 -2.92
C LYS A 22 -15.07 3.26 -1.63
N SER A 23 -16.13 4.04 -1.74
CA SER A 23 -16.83 4.59 -0.58
C SER A 23 -17.20 3.48 0.43
N ASN A 24 -17.03 3.75 1.72
CA ASN A 24 -17.22 2.81 2.83
C ASN A 24 -16.25 1.60 2.85
N TRP A 25 -15.18 1.62 2.07
CA TRP A 25 -14.15 0.59 2.11
C TRP A 25 -12.99 1.03 2.99
N CYS A 26 -12.45 0.09 3.76
CA CYS A 26 -11.14 0.17 4.38
C CYS A 26 -10.17 -0.77 3.66
N PHE A 27 -8.96 -0.89 4.17
CA PHE A 27 -8.04 -1.93 3.71
C PHE A 27 -8.70 -3.32 3.75
N LEU A 28 -8.65 -4.04 2.66
CA LEU A 28 -9.26 -5.37 2.44
C LEU A 28 -10.80 -5.39 2.30
N GLY A 29 -11.46 -4.26 2.14
CA GLY A 29 -12.88 -4.22 1.82
C GLY A 29 -13.78 -3.54 2.85
N ILE A 30 -15.01 -3.98 2.95
CA ILE A 30 -16.00 -3.39 3.86
C ILE A 30 -15.59 -3.72 5.31
N PRO A 31 -15.48 -2.71 6.21
CA PRO A 31 -14.98 -2.90 7.59
C PRO A 31 -15.64 -4.03 8.35
N ARG A 32 -16.98 -4.14 8.28
CA ARG A 32 -17.72 -5.20 8.96
C ARG A 32 -17.29 -6.60 8.47
N MET A 33 -17.15 -6.77 7.16
CA MET A 33 -16.77 -8.06 6.58
C MET A 33 -15.33 -8.42 6.94
N VAL A 34 -14.42 -7.45 6.91
CA VAL A 34 -13.03 -7.63 7.32
C VAL A 34 -12.92 -7.99 8.80
N ASN A 35 -13.77 -7.40 9.66
CA ASN A 35 -13.78 -7.67 11.09
C ASN A 35 -14.25 -9.07 11.46
N VAL A 36 -15.25 -9.60 10.78
CA VAL A 36 -15.82 -10.92 11.06
C VAL A 36 -15.20 -12.03 10.22
N GLY A 37 -14.46 -11.68 9.18
CA GLY A 37 -13.81 -12.64 8.29
C GLY A 37 -12.82 -13.56 9.04
N PRO A 38 -12.80 -14.85 8.75
CA PRO A 38 -11.90 -15.80 9.41
C PRO A 38 -10.46 -15.71 8.93
N VAL A 39 -10.21 -15.01 7.83
CA VAL A 39 -8.95 -15.04 7.08
C VAL A 39 -8.12 -13.79 7.36
N GLY A 40 -6.82 -13.95 7.30
CA GLY A 40 -5.86 -12.85 7.26
C GLY A 40 -5.08 -12.64 8.55
N LEU A 41 -4.61 -11.43 8.72
CA LEU A 41 -3.77 -11.02 9.86
C LEU A 41 -4.47 -11.25 11.21
N ALA A 42 -3.68 -11.35 12.28
CA ALA A 42 -4.20 -11.51 13.63
C ALA A 42 -5.27 -10.47 13.95
N ARG A 43 -6.40 -10.93 14.46
CA ARG A 43 -7.53 -10.05 14.82
C ARG A 43 -7.24 -9.20 16.04
N PHE A 44 -6.40 -9.71 16.92
CA PHE A 44 -6.06 -9.09 18.19
C PHE A 44 -4.57 -8.86 18.27
N THR A 45 -4.19 -7.74 18.84
CA THR A 45 -2.80 -7.36 19.06
C THR A 45 -2.67 -6.66 20.41
N THR A 46 -1.47 -6.60 20.94
CA THR A 46 -1.20 -5.74 22.09
C THR A 46 -1.24 -4.28 21.65
N LEU A 47 -1.54 -3.37 22.60
CA LEU A 47 -1.50 -1.94 22.31
C LEU A 47 -0.12 -1.48 21.82
N ARG A 48 0.96 -2.03 22.41
CA ARG A 48 2.33 -1.74 21.97
C ARG A 48 2.57 -2.13 20.51
N ALA A 49 2.19 -3.35 20.12
CA ALA A 49 2.36 -3.81 18.75
C ALA A 49 1.49 -3.01 17.76
N TRP A 50 0.28 -2.63 18.18
CA TRP A 50 -0.58 -1.78 17.38
C TRP A 50 0.04 -0.40 17.15
N LEU A 51 0.50 0.27 18.21
CA LEU A 51 1.14 1.58 18.11
C LEU A 51 2.40 1.55 17.23
N SER A 52 3.19 0.48 17.31
CA SER A 52 4.44 0.38 16.53
C SER A 52 4.23 0.13 15.03
N GLN A 53 3.09 -0.43 14.63
CA GLN A 53 2.85 -0.80 13.22
C GLN A 53 1.75 0.01 12.53
N TRP A 54 0.72 0.43 13.26
CA TRP A 54 -0.52 0.92 12.67
C TRP A 54 -0.90 2.33 13.10
N SER A 55 -0.22 2.92 14.05
CA SER A 55 -0.50 4.28 14.48
C SER A 55 0.33 5.31 13.71
N GLU A 56 -0.07 6.56 13.79
CA GLU A 56 0.71 7.70 13.29
C GLU A 56 2.07 7.87 13.96
N PHE A 57 2.28 7.22 15.14
CA PHE A 57 3.57 7.19 15.82
C PHE A 57 4.48 6.06 15.33
N SER A 58 4.03 5.23 14.38
CA SER A 58 4.88 4.22 13.76
C SER A 58 5.86 4.90 12.79
N ASN A 59 7.06 4.33 12.66
CA ASN A 59 8.02 4.77 11.64
C ASN A 59 7.72 4.15 10.25
N ALA A 60 6.46 3.83 9.98
CA ALA A 60 6.03 3.14 8.78
C ALA A 60 5.25 4.05 7.80
N ASP A 61 5.31 5.36 7.98
CA ASP A 61 4.76 6.30 7.00
C ASP A 61 5.64 6.34 5.76
N GLY A 62 5.16 5.74 4.66
CA GLY A 62 5.90 5.65 3.40
C GLY A 62 6.22 7.01 2.79
N ILE A 63 5.34 8.00 2.97
CA ILE A 63 5.53 9.36 2.45
C ILE A 63 6.66 10.07 3.21
N ASP A 64 6.69 9.93 4.54
CA ASP A 64 7.74 10.54 5.35
C ASP A 64 9.06 9.77 5.24
N CYS A 65 9.02 8.46 5.11
CA CYS A 65 10.22 7.65 4.92
C CYS A 65 10.91 7.96 3.59
N VAL A 66 10.17 8.08 2.50
CA VAL A 66 10.74 8.31 1.17
C VAL A 66 11.42 9.68 1.01
N LYS A 67 11.05 10.67 1.82
CA LYS A 67 11.72 11.98 1.88
C LYS A 67 13.18 11.91 2.39
N ARG A 68 13.61 10.76 2.90
CA ARG A 68 14.96 10.52 3.45
C ARG A 68 15.75 9.51 2.64
N ILE A 69 15.18 9.02 1.52
CA ILE A 69 15.79 8.03 0.64
C ILE A 69 16.28 8.76 -0.60
N ASP A 70 17.59 8.79 -0.79
CA ASP A 70 18.28 9.40 -1.94
C ASP A 70 18.85 8.38 -2.94
N THR A 71 18.73 7.08 -2.62
CA THR A 71 19.10 5.98 -3.52
C THR A 71 18.16 5.85 -4.71
N PRO A 72 18.58 5.17 -5.80
CA PRO A 72 17.69 4.87 -6.92
C PRO A 72 16.39 4.23 -6.49
N LEU A 73 15.27 4.69 -7.05
CA LEU A 73 13.93 4.29 -6.64
C LEU A 73 13.08 3.86 -7.84
N LEU A 74 12.64 2.60 -7.83
CA LEU A 74 11.60 2.10 -8.72
C LEU A 74 10.29 1.97 -7.94
N LEU A 75 9.24 2.59 -8.44
CA LEU A 75 7.87 2.39 -7.98
C LEU A 75 7.06 1.68 -9.05
N ILE A 76 6.36 0.61 -8.68
CA ILE A 76 5.39 -0.08 -9.54
C ILE A 76 4.00 0.23 -9.02
N GLU A 77 3.17 0.82 -9.88
CA GLU A 77 1.78 1.13 -9.61
C GLU A 77 0.89 0.06 -10.21
N ASN A 78 0.23 -0.73 -9.38
CA ASN A 78 -0.81 -1.64 -9.83
C ASN A 78 -2.13 -0.88 -9.93
N GLU A 79 -2.59 -0.58 -11.14
CA GLU A 79 -3.69 0.38 -11.37
C GLU A 79 -5.05 -0.09 -10.85
N ALA A 80 -5.25 -1.40 -10.66
CA ALA A 80 -6.46 -1.96 -10.05
C ALA A 80 -6.25 -2.42 -8.60
N ASP A 81 -5.21 -1.91 -7.93
CA ASP A 81 -4.93 -2.22 -6.53
C ASP A 81 -5.92 -1.48 -5.61
N ASP A 82 -6.73 -2.24 -4.89
CA ASP A 82 -7.69 -1.72 -3.90
C ASP A 82 -7.14 -1.73 -2.47
N ALA A 83 -6.04 -2.42 -2.23
CA ALA A 83 -5.34 -2.44 -0.95
C ALA A 83 -4.35 -1.27 -0.83
N THR A 84 -3.54 -1.05 -1.86
CA THR A 84 -2.64 0.11 -1.98
C THR A 84 -3.02 0.90 -3.24
N PRO A 85 -4.00 1.81 -3.15
CA PRO A 85 -4.50 2.50 -4.33
C PRO A 85 -3.42 3.30 -5.06
N PRO A 86 -3.54 3.49 -6.39
CA PRO A 86 -2.61 4.28 -7.20
C PRO A 86 -2.27 5.65 -6.62
N SER A 87 -3.25 6.32 -5.99
CA SER A 87 -3.02 7.59 -5.31
C SER A 87 -1.94 7.55 -4.23
N HIS A 88 -1.71 6.39 -3.60
CA HIS A 88 -0.63 6.18 -2.63
C HIS A 88 0.74 6.17 -3.30
N THR A 89 0.89 5.35 -4.34
CA THR A 89 2.13 5.23 -5.11
C THR A 89 2.53 6.58 -5.70
N GLN A 90 1.55 7.32 -6.23
CA GLN A 90 1.76 8.67 -6.78
C GLN A 90 2.20 9.69 -5.70
N LYS A 91 1.62 9.64 -4.50
CA LYS A 91 2.05 10.48 -3.37
C LYS A 91 3.48 10.17 -2.94
N ILE A 92 3.84 8.88 -2.85
CA ILE A 92 5.20 8.44 -2.51
C ILE A 92 6.18 8.93 -3.58
N PHE A 93 5.87 8.74 -4.87
CA PHE A 93 6.72 9.20 -5.97
C PHE A 93 6.96 10.71 -5.95
N LYS A 94 5.89 11.50 -5.74
CA LYS A 94 5.99 12.95 -5.64
C LYS A 94 6.83 13.40 -4.44
N SER A 95 6.76 12.68 -3.32
CA SER A 95 7.45 13.03 -2.07
C SER A 95 8.90 12.58 -2.03
N SER A 96 9.31 11.67 -2.92
CA SER A 96 10.69 11.19 -2.99
C SER A 96 11.66 12.28 -3.42
N ILE A 97 12.79 12.37 -2.71
CA ILE A 97 13.91 13.26 -3.03
C ILE A 97 14.95 12.60 -3.97
N SER A 98 14.81 11.30 -4.25
CA SER A 98 15.74 10.61 -5.16
C SER A 98 15.77 11.29 -6.52
N SER A 99 16.99 11.59 -7.01
CA SER A 99 17.22 12.11 -8.34
C SER A 99 17.10 11.05 -9.44
N ASP A 100 17.30 9.78 -9.08
CA ASP A 100 17.10 8.60 -9.95
C ASP A 100 15.83 7.86 -9.51
N LYS A 101 14.68 8.37 -9.90
CA LYS A 101 13.40 7.73 -9.60
C LYS A 101 12.55 7.55 -10.84
N ILE A 102 11.93 6.39 -10.93
CA ILE A 102 11.00 6.05 -12.01
C ILE A 102 9.74 5.41 -11.45
N MET A 103 8.61 5.69 -12.07
CA MET A 103 7.34 5.02 -11.79
C MET A 103 6.84 4.30 -13.03
N LYS A 104 6.39 3.05 -12.87
CA LYS A 104 5.81 2.21 -13.91
C LYS A 104 4.42 1.77 -13.49
N GLY A 105 3.41 2.02 -14.32
CA GLY A 105 2.05 1.53 -14.14
C GLY A 105 1.86 0.17 -14.80
N ILE A 106 1.12 -0.73 -14.16
CA ILE A 106 0.66 -2.00 -14.75
C ILE A 106 -0.86 -1.95 -14.80
N ALA A 107 -1.38 -1.71 -16.02
CA ALA A 107 -2.80 -1.53 -16.25
C ALA A 107 -3.61 -2.75 -15.81
N GLY A 108 -4.63 -2.53 -14.95
CA GLY A 108 -5.51 -3.58 -14.46
C GLY A 108 -4.89 -4.61 -13.50
N ALA A 109 -3.64 -4.42 -13.06
CA ALA A 109 -3.03 -5.29 -12.07
C ALA A 109 -3.67 -5.09 -10.69
N ASN A 110 -4.02 -6.19 -10.01
CA ASN A 110 -4.49 -6.18 -8.64
C ASN A 110 -3.33 -6.35 -7.64
N HIS A 111 -3.62 -6.18 -6.34
CA HIS A 111 -2.61 -6.17 -5.28
C HIS A 111 -1.70 -7.40 -5.24
N TYR A 112 -2.21 -8.58 -5.48
CA TYR A 112 -1.48 -9.85 -5.39
C TYR A 112 -1.21 -10.50 -6.74
N TYR A 113 -1.54 -9.86 -7.85
CA TYR A 113 -1.55 -10.47 -9.19
C TYR A 113 -2.37 -11.76 -9.24
N LYS A 114 -3.40 -11.84 -8.37
CA LYS A 114 -4.24 -13.02 -8.28
C LYS A 114 -4.95 -13.25 -9.61
N ASP A 115 -4.81 -14.45 -10.14
CA ASP A 115 -5.34 -14.86 -11.45
C ASP A 115 -4.82 -14.00 -12.63
N GLN A 116 -3.64 -13.37 -12.46
CA GLN A 116 -3.03 -12.46 -13.44
C GLN A 116 -1.55 -12.80 -13.69
N PRO A 117 -1.20 -14.02 -14.18
CA PRO A 117 0.20 -14.44 -14.35
C PRO A 117 0.98 -13.55 -15.31
N GLU A 118 0.34 -13.02 -16.37
CA GLU A 118 0.99 -12.12 -17.32
C GLU A 118 1.34 -10.76 -16.69
N LYS A 119 0.50 -10.25 -15.80
CA LYS A 119 0.79 -9.02 -15.04
C LYS A 119 1.94 -9.22 -14.05
N LEU A 120 1.99 -10.37 -13.40
CA LEU A 120 3.12 -10.73 -12.55
C LEU A 120 4.42 -10.79 -13.36
N LYS A 121 4.39 -11.43 -14.54
CA LYS A 121 5.54 -11.49 -15.44
C LYS A 121 5.98 -10.11 -15.88
N GLU A 122 5.05 -9.23 -16.22
CA GLU A 122 5.32 -7.83 -16.54
C GLU A 122 6.02 -7.10 -15.39
N ALA A 123 5.52 -7.25 -14.15
CA ALA A 123 6.14 -6.66 -12.97
C ALA A 123 7.58 -7.17 -12.76
N VAL A 124 7.80 -8.47 -12.89
CA VAL A 124 9.13 -9.09 -12.78
C VAL A 124 10.08 -8.54 -13.86
N THR A 125 9.62 -8.44 -15.11
CA THR A 125 10.40 -7.87 -16.21
C THR A 125 10.81 -6.43 -15.91
N ILE A 126 9.87 -5.60 -15.45
CA ILE A 126 10.17 -4.20 -15.07
C ILE A 126 11.29 -4.14 -14.02
N VAL A 127 11.24 -5.01 -13.00
CA VAL A 127 12.26 -5.05 -11.95
C VAL A 127 13.62 -5.49 -12.50
N LEU A 128 13.63 -6.55 -13.31
CA LEU A 128 14.88 -7.09 -13.89
C LEU A 128 15.54 -6.06 -14.81
N ASP A 129 14.77 -5.41 -15.68
CA ASP A 129 15.28 -4.40 -16.59
C ASP A 129 15.83 -3.19 -15.82
N TRP A 130 15.14 -2.78 -14.77
CA TRP A 130 15.59 -1.66 -13.94
C TRP A 130 16.89 -1.97 -13.18
N VAL A 131 17.00 -3.19 -12.62
CA VAL A 131 18.21 -3.64 -11.92
C VAL A 131 19.39 -3.80 -12.88
N SER A 132 19.18 -4.42 -14.05
CA SER A 132 20.23 -4.68 -15.03
C SER A 132 20.89 -3.41 -15.59
N GLN A 133 20.22 -2.28 -15.52
CA GLN A 133 20.76 -0.98 -15.92
C GLN A 133 21.68 -0.33 -14.85
N ARG A 134 21.79 -0.95 -13.66
CA ARG A 134 22.49 -0.41 -12.48
C ARG A 134 23.57 -1.32 -11.92
N ILE A 135 23.75 -2.48 -12.52
CA ILE A 135 24.83 -3.43 -12.25
C ILE A 135 25.67 -3.63 -13.50
#